data_745ca634bca644d244736942dfe68d4d
#
_entry.id   745ca634bca644d244736942dfe68d4d
#
_cell.length_a   1.000
_cell.length_b   1.000
_cell.length_c   1.000
_cell.angle_alpha   90.00
_cell.angle_beta   90.00
_cell.angle_gamma   90.00
#
_symmetry.space_group_name_H-M   'P 1'
#
loop_
_entity.id
_entity.type
_entity.pdbx_description
1 polymer ?
#
loop_
_entity_poly.entity_id
_entity_poly.type
_entity_poly.pdbx_seq_one_letter_code
_entity_poly.pdbx_strand_id
1 'polypeptide(L)'
;MLEILKKILVFSALLALFTACFEESEEHRHKKTGEDFDNKGGVYKGVDGITVHIEENSLPEGIDVVTISAYSLDTPAFTNVSKPVTNIYSISPAAVQFTKNLTVVISYKETEFPNLLDELDLKPYFSMDRQTFEVFDESSYELDVENNLFKISTPFLGNFHIGFPKEKVKQEDANQAGIAEMVLIPAGEFEYGAPEGTPTGLSEEEDGMKQSEGTNTVYLSSYYIDKYEVSNSQYKLCQDAGVCTEPYDVTSIMYQNYYNNSTYAGFPIIWVSYNQAATFCQWAGKKLPTEAQWERAARGKTMRTYPWGDQDPADNIEATQVNYSALFGDVTSVMWGEDGVSPNGVYNMAGNVAEWTDTWHNIDSYYHKRTDDVVVQDPIGPADSPTQEKVIRGGSWVSLKDEITTYARDKAFPNYRYYNLGFRCVQPVSQ
;
A
#
# COMPACT_ATOMS: atom_id res chain seq x y z
N MET A 1 32.64 -33.31 40.90
CA MET A 1 32.51 -32.03 41.62
C MET A 1 33.12 -30.85 40.86
N LEU A 2 34.33 -30.99 40.28
CA LEU A 2 35.03 -29.93 39.56
C LEU A 2 34.35 -29.50 38.23
N GLU A 3 33.71 -30.43 37.52
CA GLU A 3 32.98 -30.12 36.26
C GLU A 3 31.65 -29.46 36.49
N ILE A 4 30.99 -29.70 37.61
CA ILE A 4 29.72 -29.04 37.96
C ILE A 4 29.98 -27.60 38.38
N LEU A 5 31.09 -27.34 39.11
CA LEU A 5 31.51 -25.99 39.44
C LEU A 5 31.91 -25.15 38.20
N LYS A 6 32.52 -25.75 37.18
CA LYS A 6 32.81 -25.05 35.91
C LYS A 6 31.54 -24.69 35.12
N LYS A 7 30.53 -25.57 35.12
CA LYS A 7 29.23 -25.25 34.45
C LYS A 7 28.45 -24.18 35.17
N ILE A 8 28.52 -24.14 36.50
CA ILE A 8 27.86 -23.07 37.29
C ILE A 8 28.55 -21.72 37.10
N LEU A 9 29.91 -21.70 37.02
CA LEU A 9 30.66 -20.47 36.73
C LEU A 9 30.43 -19.93 35.31
N VAL A 10 30.27 -20.82 34.31
CA VAL A 10 29.95 -20.41 32.94
C VAL A 10 28.52 -19.90 32.84
N PHE A 11 27.58 -20.51 33.58
CA PHE A 11 26.17 -20.06 33.58
C PHE A 11 25.99 -18.72 34.30
N SER A 12 26.71 -18.48 35.41
CA SER A 12 26.68 -17.16 36.07
C SER A 12 27.42 -16.09 35.29
N ALA A 13 28.47 -16.40 34.54
CA ALA A 13 29.13 -15.46 33.62
C ALA A 13 28.26 -15.11 32.38
N LEU A 14 27.53 -16.13 31.85
CA LEU A 14 26.56 -15.87 30.77
C LEU A 14 25.35 -15.05 31.26
N LEU A 15 24.86 -15.28 32.47
CA LEU A 15 23.76 -14.51 33.07
C LEU A 15 24.18 -13.07 33.34
N ALA A 16 25.44 -12.85 33.80
CA ALA A 16 26.00 -11.52 34.02
C ALA A 16 26.27 -10.77 32.70
N LEU A 17 26.66 -11.48 31.63
CA LEU A 17 26.78 -10.91 30.28
C LEU A 17 25.41 -10.61 29.66
N PHE A 18 24.37 -11.39 29.91
CA PHE A 18 23.02 -11.14 29.46
C PHE A 18 22.39 -9.92 30.19
N THR A 19 22.60 -9.78 31.50
CA THR A 19 22.18 -8.60 32.27
C THR A 19 22.95 -7.36 31.84
N ALA A 20 24.26 -7.42 31.64
CA ALA A 20 25.09 -6.29 31.17
C ALA A 20 24.73 -5.86 29.72
N CYS A 21 24.47 -6.82 28.82
CA CYS A 21 23.96 -6.49 27.46
C CYS A 21 22.54 -5.90 27.46
N PHE A 22 21.70 -6.27 28.42
CA PHE A 22 20.38 -5.67 28.58
C PHE A 22 20.46 -4.27 29.21
N GLU A 23 21.35 -4.04 30.17
CA GLU A 23 21.57 -2.71 30.79
C GLU A 23 22.25 -1.74 29.81
N GLU A 24 23.26 -2.14 29.02
CA GLU A 24 23.89 -1.26 28.00
C GLU A 24 22.94 -0.92 26.84
N SER A 25 21.99 -1.77 26.47
CA SER A 25 20.99 -1.46 25.44
C SER A 25 19.87 -0.53 25.95
N GLU A 26 19.60 -0.49 27.24
CA GLU A 26 18.62 0.43 27.85
C GLU A 26 19.22 1.82 28.13
N GLU A 27 20.49 1.94 28.51
CA GLU A 27 21.12 3.23 28.83
C GLU A 27 21.23 4.22 27.66
N HIS A 28 21.24 3.74 26.41
CA HIS A 28 21.27 4.62 25.23
C HIS A 28 19.91 5.07 24.71
N ARG A 29 18.81 4.63 25.31
CA ARG A 29 17.44 4.92 24.86
C ARG A 29 16.59 5.73 25.84
N HIS A 30 17.12 6.08 27.01
CA HIS A 30 16.39 6.83 28.02
C HIS A 30 16.87 8.26 28.12
N LYS A 31 16.08 9.24 27.65
CA LYS A 31 16.14 10.58 28.19
C LYS A 31 15.40 10.59 29.52
N LYS A 32 16.07 10.31 30.61
CA LYS A 32 15.52 10.50 31.95
C LYS A 32 15.57 12.00 32.28
N THR A 33 14.44 12.67 32.16
CA THR A 33 14.30 14.04 32.65
C THR A 33 12.86 14.25 33.07
N GLY A 34 12.58 14.13 34.33
CA GLY A 34 11.30 14.44 34.94
C GLY A 34 11.54 14.88 36.36
N GLU A 35 10.69 15.75 36.87
CA GLU A 35 10.70 16.09 38.28
C GLU A 35 10.11 14.94 39.08
N ASP A 36 10.83 14.52 40.11
CA ASP A 36 10.25 13.66 41.14
C ASP A 36 9.23 14.45 41.93
N PHE A 37 8.05 13.91 42.16
CA PHE A 37 7.00 14.60 42.89
C PHE A 37 6.55 13.82 44.12
N ASP A 38 6.18 14.59 45.16
CA ASP A 38 5.69 14.11 46.45
C ASP A 38 4.17 14.27 46.55
N ASN A 39 3.60 13.87 47.69
CA ASN A 39 2.16 13.89 47.94
C ASN A 39 1.58 15.30 48.28
N LYS A 40 2.31 16.38 47.97
CA LYS A 40 1.84 17.77 48.24
C LYS A 40 0.94 18.32 47.15
N GLY A 41 0.74 17.56 46.03
CA GLY A 41 0.02 18.04 44.89
C GLY A 41 0.79 19.08 44.09
N GLY A 42 0.40 19.32 42.85
CA GLY A 42 1.04 20.29 41.96
C GLY A 42 0.99 19.95 40.48
N VAL A 43 1.74 20.72 39.72
CA VAL A 43 1.94 20.52 38.28
C VAL A 43 3.39 20.15 38.05
N TYR A 44 3.62 18.96 37.55
CA TYR A 44 4.94 18.38 37.31
C TYR A 44 5.20 18.30 35.82
N LYS A 45 6.35 18.80 35.40
CA LYS A 45 6.73 18.84 33.98
C LYS A 45 7.70 17.70 33.63
N GLY A 46 7.31 16.92 32.66
CA GLY A 46 8.19 15.94 32.02
C GLY A 46 8.90 16.52 30.80
N VAL A 47 9.57 15.66 30.08
CA VAL A 47 10.20 15.99 28.80
C VAL A 47 9.17 16.14 27.68
N ASP A 48 9.54 16.86 26.63
CA ASP A 48 8.83 16.92 25.35
C ASP A 48 7.33 17.29 25.47
N GLY A 49 6.98 18.12 26.47
CA GLY A 49 5.64 18.70 26.56
C GLY A 49 4.61 17.90 27.35
N ILE A 50 5.00 16.83 28.06
CA ILE A 50 4.09 16.21 29.02
C ILE A 50 4.08 16.98 30.32
N THR A 51 2.88 17.17 30.88
CA THR A 51 2.69 17.64 32.24
C THR A 51 1.70 16.74 33.00
N VAL A 52 1.93 16.55 34.28
CA VAL A 52 1.05 15.78 35.15
C VAL A 52 0.57 16.67 36.27
N HIS A 53 -0.74 16.82 36.40
CA HIS A 53 -1.39 17.56 37.45
C HIS A 53 -1.91 16.58 38.50
N ILE A 54 -1.46 16.75 39.75
CA ILE A 54 -1.80 15.89 40.86
C ILE A 54 -2.45 16.74 41.97
N GLU A 55 -3.57 16.28 42.50
CA GLU A 55 -4.17 16.88 43.65
C GLU A 55 -3.44 16.46 44.94
N GLU A 56 -3.41 17.35 45.92
CA GLU A 56 -2.83 17.05 47.23
C GLU A 56 -3.46 15.80 47.86
N ASN A 57 -2.61 14.94 48.43
CA ASN A 57 -3.00 13.69 49.08
C ASN A 57 -3.69 12.67 48.14
N SER A 58 -3.27 12.65 46.84
CA SER A 58 -3.78 11.69 45.85
C SER A 58 -2.92 10.45 45.72
N LEU A 59 -1.64 10.50 46.12
CA LEU A 59 -0.73 9.33 46.08
C LEU A 59 -1.20 8.27 47.09
N PRO A 60 -1.21 6.98 46.68
CA PRO A 60 -1.46 5.88 47.58
C PRO A 60 -0.39 5.78 48.68
N GLU A 61 -0.77 5.19 49.81
CA GLU A 61 0.16 4.95 50.93
C GLU A 61 1.36 4.11 50.49
N GLY A 62 2.58 4.58 50.79
CA GLY A 62 3.82 3.90 50.44
C GLY A 62 4.42 4.28 49.07
N ILE A 63 3.81 5.22 48.35
CA ILE A 63 4.37 5.82 47.12
C ILE A 63 4.89 7.21 47.47
N ASP A 64 6.21 7.33 47.60
CA ASP A 64 6.86 8.59 47.97
C ASP A 64 7.37 9.40 46.78
N VAL A 65 7.66 8.71 45.64
CA VAL A 65 8.24 9.32 44.46
C VAL A 65 7.61 8.73 43.20
N VAL A 66 7.29 9.59 42.22
CA VAL A 66 6.83 9.24 40.89
C VAL A 66 7.78 9.87 39.86
N THR A 67 8.18 9.06 38.87
CA THR A 67 9.12 9.51 37.86
C THR A 67 8.46 9.51 36.48
N ILE A 68 8.65 10.57 35.70
CA ILE A 68 8.20 10.67 34.30
C ILE A 68 9.42 10.41 33.39
N SER A 69 9.28 9.48 32.46
CA SER A 69 10.29 9.17 31.45
C SER A 69 9.68 9.19 30.05
N ALA A 70 10.47 9.53 29.03
CA ALA A 70 10.04 9.47 27.64
C ALA A 70 10.87 8.45 26.85
N TYR A 71 10.21 7.75 25.93
CA TYR A 71 10.81 6.75 25.04
C TYR A 71 10.60 7.18 23.60
N SER A 72 11.64 7.06 22.78
CA SER A 72 11.57 7.38 21.36
C SER A 72 10.59 6.47 20.60
N LEU A 73 9.97 7.02 19.55
CA LEU A 73 9.07 6.36 18.62
C LEU A 73 9.69 5.17 17.88
N ASP A 74 11.02 5.10 17.79
CA ASP A 74 11.76 4.05 17.05
C ASP A 74 11.81 2.70 17.78
N THR A 75 11.09 2.54 18.87
CA THR A 75 11.11 1.31 19.66
C THR A 75 10.12 0.28 19.08
N PRO A 76 10.58 -0.90 18.60
CA PRO A 76 9.75 -1.88 17.86
C PRO A 76 8.52 -2.43 18.61
N ALA A 77 8.48 -2.33 19.93
CA ALA A 77 7.41 -2.88 20.77
C ALA A 77 6.04 -2.17 20.60
N PHE A 78 5.99 -1.02 19.92
CA PHE A 78 4.83 -0.13 19.97
C PHE A 78 4.00 -0.07 18.69
N THR A 79 4.31 -0.92 17.71
CA THR A 79 3.71 -0.85 16.35
C THR A 79 2.35 -1.53 16.22
N ASN A 80 1.83 -2.17 17.29
CA ASN A 80 0.68 -3.06 17.13
C ASN A 80 -0.70 -2.40 17.19
N VAL A 81 -0.84 -1.18 17.70
CA VAL A 81 -2.16 -0.58 17.97
C VAL A 81 -2.38 0.71 17.21
N SER A 82 -1.40 1.59 17.13
CA SER A 82 -1.53 2.89 16.50
C SER A 82 -0.22 3.34 15.86
N LYS A 83 -0.31 4.33 14.97
CA LYS A 83 0.86 5.11 14.55
C LYS A 83 1.07 6.21 15.60
N PRO A 84 2.10 6.14 16.44
CA PRO A 84 2.32 7.14 17.48
C PRO A 84 2.75 8.46 16.86
N VAL A 85 2.23 9.56 17.41
CA VAL A 85 2.55 10.94 17.03
C VAL A 85 3.42 11.62 18.09
N THR A 86 3.38 11.11 19.32
CA THR A 86 4.22 11.60 20.42
C THR A 86 5.16 10.50 20.90
N ASN A 87 6.21 10.89 21.61
CA ASN A 87 6.97 9.95 22.43
C ASN A 87 6.02 9.18 23.36
N ILE A 88 6.46 7.99 23.80
CA ILE A 88 5.75 7.25 24.83
C ILE A 88 6.24 7.73 26.18
N TYR A 89 5.33 8.24 26.97
CA TYR A 89 5.60 8.74 28.31
C TYR A 89 5.28 7.68 29.34
N SER A 90 6.28 7.26 30.10
CA SER A 90 6.10 6.33 31.21
C SER A 90 6.10 7.07 32.53
N ILE A 91 5.03 6.91 33.27
CA ILE A 91 4.90 7.44 34.62
C ILE A 91 5.01 6.28 35.60
N SER A 92 6.09 6.24 36.36
CA SER A 92 6.45 5.13 37.24
C SER A 92 6.28 5.49 38.73
N PRO A 93 5.88 4.53 39.56
CA PRO A 93 5.67 3.10 39.27
C PRO A 93 4.37 2.85 38.49
N ALA A 94 4.43 1.93 37.48
CA ALA A 94 3.25 1.58 36.71
C ALA A 94 2.24 0.78 37.57
N ALA A 95 0.98 0.73 37.09
CA ALA A 95 -0.10 -0.01 37.75
C ALA A 95 -0.49 0.48 39.15
N VAL A 96 -0.13 1.70 39.49
CA VAL A 96 -0.58 2.34 40.75
C VAL A 96 -1.92 3.03 40.52
N GLN A 97 -2.90 2.72 41.33
CA GLN A 97 -4.21 3.37 41.33
C GLN A 97 -4.26 4.51 42.35
N PHE A 98 -4.64 5.69 41.88
CA PHE A 98 -4.82 6.86 42.71
C PHE A 98 -6.20 6.85 43.39
N THR A 99 -6.28 7.51 44.55
CA THR A 99 -7.56 7.71 45.22
C THR A 99 -8.44 8.78 44.54
N LYS A 100 -7.82 9.64 43.74
CA LYS A 100 -8.47 10.64 42.87
C LYS A 100 -7.81 10.60 41.51
N ASN A 101 -8.54 10.95 40.45
CA ASN A 101 -7.99 11.05 39.14
C ASN A 101 -6.89 12.12 39.07
N LEU A 102 -5.81 11.80 38.37
CA LEU A 102 -4.81 12.77 37.93
C LEU A 102 -5.11 13.24 36.51
N THR A 103 -4.63 14.42 36.16
CA THR A 103 -4.73 14.92 34.77
C THR A 103 -3.36 14.87 34.13
N VAL A 104 -3.24 14.06 33.07
CA VAL A 104 -2.05 14.00 32.20
C VAL A 104 -2.31 14.88 31.00
N VAL A 105 -1.44 15.87 30.77
CA VAL A 105 -1.51 16.75 29.60
C VAL A 105 -0.34 16.45 28.70
N ILE A 106 -0.63 16.10 27.44
CA ILE A 106 0.37 15.75 26.41
C ILE A 106 0.21 16.71 25.24
N SER A 107 1.30 17.39 24.86
CA SER A 107 1.34 18.19 23.64
C SER A 107 1.78 17.33 22.45
N TYR A 108 1.29 17.66 21.25
CA TYR A 108 1.66 17.04 19.99
C TYR A 108 2.02 18.10 18.94
N LYS A 109 2.59 17.67 17.81
CA LYS A 109 2.99 18.56 16.71
C LYS A 109 2.30 18.12 15.42
N GLU A 110 1.58 19.02 14.79
CA GLU A 110 0.91 18.81 13.50
C GLU A 110 1.86 18.40 12.38
N THR A 111 3.13 18.83 12.43
CA THR A 111 4.15 18.49 11.44
C THR A 111 4.50 17.00 11.39
N GLU A 112 4.03 16.22 12.35
CA GLU A 112 4.25 14.79 12.45
C GLU A 112 3.05 13.97 11.93
N PHE A 113 2.02 14.65 11.40
CA PHE A 113 0.83 13.99 10.87
C PHE A 113 1.07 13.43 9.48
N PRO A 114 0.55 12.23 9.19
CA PRO A 114 0.41 11.75 7.83
C PRO A 114 -0.53 12.64 7.01
N ASN A 115 -0.27 12.78 5.71
CA ASN A 115 -0.87 13.80 4.83
C ASN A 115 -2.40 13.84 4.72
N LEU A 116 -3.13 12.85 5.22
CA LEU A 116 -4.60 12.77 5.07
C LEU A 116 -5.31 12.51 6.41
N LEU A 117 -4.56 12.50 7.52
CA LEU A 117 -5.15 12.33 8.84
C LEU A 117 -5.38 13.68 9.51
N ASP A 118 -6.57 13.83 10.07
CA ASP A 118 -6.99 15.03 10.78
C ASP A 118 -6.64 14.90 12.27
N GLU A 119 -6.41 16.02 12.91
CA GLU A 119 -6.27 16.15 14.36
C GLU A 119 -7.40 15.48 15.13
N LEU A 120 -8.62 15.55 14.61
CA LEU A 120 -9.81 14.91 15.18
C LEU A 120 -9.75 13.37 15.18
N ASP A 121 -8.87 12.78 14.37
CA ASP A 121 -8.66 11.33 14.34
C ASP A 121 -7.67 10.86 15.42
N LEU A 122 -6.94 11.76 16.05
CA LEU A 122 -6.01 11.44 17.13
C LEU A 122 -6.73 10.85 18.34
N LYS A 123 -6.11 9.87 18.97
CA LYS A 123 -6.59 9.25 20.23
C LYS A 123 -5.45 9.12 21.22
N PRO A 124 -5.73 9.29 22.51
CA PRO A 124 -4.78 8.96 23.57
C PRO A 124 -4.82 7.46 23.86
N TYR A 125 -3.65 6.89 24.07
CA TYR A 125 -3.45 5.48 24.37
C TYR A 125 -2.77 5.29 25.72
N PHE A 126 -3.12 4.20 26.37
CA PHE A 126 -2.61 3.82 27.69
C PHE A 126 -2.19 2.35 27.72
N SER A 127 -1.11 2.06 28.44
CA SER A 127 -0.64 0.70 28.68
C SER A 127 -0.02 0.54 30.07
N MET A 128 -0.33 -0.56 30.75
CA MET A 128 0.30 -0.93 32.02
C MET A 128 1.66 -1.62 31.81
N ASP A 129 1.82 -2.37 30.72
CA ASP A 129 2.94 -3.29 30.49
C ASP A 129 3.87 -2.89 29.32
N ARG A 130 3.57 -1.79 28.64
CA ARG A 130 4.24 -1.33 27.39
C ARG A 130 4.11 -2.28 26.19
N GLN A 131 3.28 -3.29 26.27
CA GLN A 131 3.09 -4.26 25.18
C GLN A 131 1.72 -4.13 24.54
N THR A 132 0.71 -3.89 25.36
CA THR A 132 -0.67 -3.75 24.88
C THR A 132 -1.17 -2.35 25.23
N PHE A 133 -1.47 -1.57 24.19
CA PHE A 133 -2.03 -0.22 24.35
C PHE A 133 -3.52 -0.24 24.05
N GLU A 134 -4.29 0.36 24.92
CA GLU A 134 -5.74 0.55 24.80
C GLU A 134 -6.06 2.03 24.62
N VAL A 135 -7.10 2.32 23.84
CA VAL A 135 -7.60 3.69 23.66
C VAL A 135 -8.36 4.09 24.91
N PHE A 136 -8.16 5.30 25.39
CA PHE A 136 -8.99 5.87 26.45
C PHE A 136 -10.45 6.04 26.00
N ASP A 137 -11.37 5.83 26.92
CA ASP A 137 -12.78 6.19 26.74
C ASP A 137 -12.91 7.68 26.44
N GLU A 138 -13.76 8.05 25.49
CA GLU A 138 -13.95 9.45 25.07
C GLU A 138 -14.39 10.39 26.20
N SER A 139 -15.00 9.86 27.26
CA SER A 139 -15.34 10.62 28.46
C SER A 139 -14.14 10.92 29.37
N SER A 140 -12.99 10.27 29.11
CA SER A 140 -11.78 10.36 29.95
C SER A 140 -10.76 11.37 29.46
N TYR A 141 -10.97 12.00 28.31
CA TYR A 141 -10.05 12.98 27.75
C TYR A 141 -10.74 14.15 27.04
N GLU A 142 -10.01 15.25 26.93
CA GLU A 142 -10.36 16.44 26.14
C GLU A 142 -9.24 16.73 25.14
N LEU A 143 -9.60 16.94 23.89
CA LEU A 143 -8.70 17.42 22.82
C LEU A 143 -8.85 18.95 22.70
N ASP A 144 -7.77 19.67 22.96
CA ASP A 144 -7.66 21.13 22.82
C ASP A 144 -6.88 21.42 21.52
N VAL A 145 -7.62 21.53 20.42
CA VAL A 145 -7.07 21.74 19.05
C VAL A 145 -6.34 23.09 18.94
N GLU A 146 -6.83 24.13 19.64
CA GLU A 146 -6.21 25.46 19.56
C GLU A 146 -4.79 25.49 20.15
N ASN A 147 -4.52 24.62 21.13
CA ASN A 147 -3.24 24.57 21.84
C ASN A 147 -2.45 23.28 21.55
N ASN A 148 -2.94 22.39 20.69
CA ASN A 148 -2.34 21.10 20.35
C ASN A 148 -2.09 20.23 21.59
N LEU A 149 -3.12 20.06 22.44
CA LEU A 149 -3.02 19.35 23.70
C LEU A 149 -4.10 18.30 23.87
N PHE A 150 -3.72 17.15 24.46
CA PHE A 150 -4.64 16.21 25.08
C PHE A 150 -4.61 16.35 26.61
N LYS A 151 -5.77 16.48 27.23
CA LYS A 151 -5.95 16.48 28.69
C LYS A 151 -6.65 15.17 29.05
N ILE A 152 -5.94 14.25 29.69
CA ILE A 152 -6.41 12.90 30.01
C ILE A 152 -6.66 12.81 31.54
N SER A 153 -7.87 12.45 31.93
CA SER A 153 -8.22 12.18 33.31
C SER A 153 -8.13 10.68 33.59
N THR A 154 -7.21 10.26 34.44
CA THR A 154 -6.98 8.84 34.73
C THR A 154 -6.69 8.58 36.20
N PRO A 155 -7.20 7.48 36.78
CA PRO A 155 -6.84 7.05 38.12
C PRO A 155 -5.56 6.21 38.20
N PHE A 156 -4.86 6.00 37.07
CA PHE A 156 -3.73 5.08 37.00
C PHE A 156 -2.46 5.77 36.51
N LEU A 157 -1.31 5.29 36.99
CA LEU A 157 0.00 5.52 36.40
C LEU A 157 0.32 4.42 35.41
N GLY A 158 1.05 4.76 34.34
CA GLY A 158 1.46 3.81 33.32
C GLY A 158 2.12 4.50 32.13
N ASN A 159 1.93 3.96 30.96
CA ASN A 159 2.53 4.45 29.72
C ASN A 159 1.46 5.10 28.86
N PHE A 160 1.73 6.30 28.38
CA PHE A 160 0.82 7.13 27.61
C PHE A 160 1.47 7.56 26.30
N HIS A 161 0.69 7.61 25.23
CA HIS A 161 1.06 8.30 24.00
C HIS A 161 -0.18 8.77 23.25
N ILE A 162 0.03 9.67 22.30
CA ILE A 162 -0.98 10.12 21.34
C ILE A 162 -0.64 9.50 19.98
N GLY A 163 -1.64 9.02 19.28
CA GLY A 163 -1.46 8.42 17.96
C GLY A 163 -2.78 8.22 17.22
N PHE A 164 -2.67 7.80 15.98
CA PHE A 164 -3.82 7.47 15.14
C PHE A 164 -4.25 6.01 15.33
N PRO A 165 -5.56 5.70 15.38
CA PRO A 165 -6.04 4.33 15.36
C PRO A 165 -5.51 3.54 14.17
N LYS A 166 -5.19 2.27 14.38
CA LYS A 166 -4.61 1.39 13.35
C LYS A 166 -5.49 1.31 12.09
N GLU A 167 -6.82 1.35 12.25
CA GLU A 167 -7.78 1.34 11.15
C GLU A 167 -7.68 2.61 10.30
N LYS A 168 -7.47 3.78 10.94
CA LYS A 168 -7.29 5.05 10.24
C LYS A 168 -5.97 5.10 9.48
N VAL A 169 -4.89 4.61 10.07
CA VAL A 169 -3.57 4.50 9.42
C VAL A 169 -3.64 3.57 8.22
N LYS A 170 -4.30 2.41 8.34
CA LYS A 170 -4.52 1.50 7.21
C LYS A 170 -5.33 2.16 6.10
N GLN A 171 -6.33 2.98 6.42
CA GLN A 171 -7.10 3.71 5.43
C GLN A 171 -6.27 4.79 4.75
N GLU A 172 -5.39 5.47 5.47
CA GLU A 172 -4.46 6.43 4.86
C GLU A 172 -3.45 5.76 3.95
N ASP A 173 -2.82 4.66 4.38
CA ASP A 173 -1.89 3.90 3.54
C ASP A 173 -2.60 3.42 2.26
N ALA A 174 -3.86 2.98 2.37
CA ALA A 174 -4.70 2.66 1.22
C ALA A 174 -4.98 3.89 0.33
N ASN A 175 -5.26 5.04 0.94
CA ASN A 175 -5.46 6.28 0.21
C ASN A 175 -4.18 6.77 -0.48
N GLN A 176 -3.01 6.66 0.16
CA GLN A 176 -1.71 6.98 -0.46
C GLN A 176 -1.40 6.05 -1.63
N ALA A 177 -1.66 4.76 -1.51
CA ALA A 177 -1.56 3.82 -2.64
C ALA A 177 -2.62 4.14 -3.72
N GLY A 178 -3.79 4.65 -3.32
CA GLY A 178 -4.86 5.13 -4.17
C GLY A 178 -4.56 6.46 -4.86
N ILE A 179 -3.72 7.30 -4.27
CA ILE A 179 -3.20 8.57 -4.83
C ILE A 179 -2.08 8.33 -5.87
N ALA A 180 -1.82 7.08 -6.29
CA ALA A 180 -1.17 6.92 -7.57
C ALA A 180 -1.81 7.90 -8.56
N GLU A 181 -1.00 8.70 -9.23
CA GLU A 181 -1.49 9.66 -10.20
C GLU A 181 -2.46 8.97 -11.16
N MET A 182 -3.70 9.42 -11.16
CA MET A 182 -4.75 8.82 -11.98
C MET A 182 -5.12 9.75 -13.13
N VAL A 183 -5.50 9.15 -14.24
CA VAL A 183 -5.95 9.86 -15.45
C VAL A 183 -7.46 9.70 -15.57
N LEU A 184 -8.16 10.80 -15.74
CA LEU A 184 -9.60 10.78 -16.07
C LEU A 184 -9.79 10.36 -17.52
N ILE A 185 -10.48 9.24 -17.71
CA ILE A 185 -10.98 8.82 -19.02
C ILE A 185 -12.43 9.31 -19.15
N PRO A 186 -12.71 10.29 -20.03
CA PRO A 186 -14.03 10.84 -20.17
C PRO A 186 -15.00 9.84 -20.78
N ALA A 187 -16.26 9.90 -20.35
CA ALA A 187 -17.34 9.07 -20.88
C ALA A 187 -17.48 9.23 -22.40
N GLY A 188 -17.97 8.20 -23.02
CA GLY A 188 -18.33 8.22 -24.45
C GLY A 188 -18.13 6.91 -25.16
N GLU A 189 -18.55 6.91 -26.41
CA GLU A 189 -18.39 5.78 -27.32
C GLU A 189 -16.96 5.65 -27.83
N PHE A 190 -16.54 4.42 -28.11
CA PHE A 190 -15.31 4.11 -28.82
C PHE A 190 -15.43 2.76 -29.54
N GLU A 191 -14.54 2.53 -30.47
CA GLU A 191 -14.44 1.28 -31.19
C GLU A 191 -13.63 0.27 -30.37
N TYR A 192 -14.30 -0.75 -29.86
CA TYR A 192 -13.73 -1.81 -29.03
C TYR A 192 -13.50 -3.07 -29.86
N GLY A 193 -12.31 -3.64 -29.77
CA GLY A 193 -11.95 -4.85 -30.53
C GLY A 193 -10.77 -4.63 -31.46
N ALA A 194 -10.40 -5.71 -32.16
CA ALA A 194 -9.34 -5.69 -33.16
C ALA A 194 -9.87 -5.33 -34.55
N PRO A 195 -9.06 -4.71 -35.43
CA PRO A 195 -9.43 -4.48 -36.83
C PRO A 195 -9.83 -5.78 -37.53
N GLU A 196 -10.71 -5.68 -38.55
CA GLU A 196 -11.07 -6.80 -39.39
C GLU A 196 -9.83 -7.45 -40.02
N GLY A 197 -9.79 -8.78 -40.03
CA GLY A 197 -8.66 -9.54 -40.56
C GLY A 197 -7.46 -9.68 -39.62
N THR A 198 -7.48 -9.08 -38.43
CA THR A 198 -6.42 -9.26 -37.43
C THR A 198 -6.39 -10.70 -36.94
N PRO A 199 -5.23 -11.41 -36.95
CA PRO A 199 -5.11 -12.73 -36.39
C PRO A 199 -5.47 -12.72 -34.90
N THR A 200 -6.22 -13.73 -34.44
CA THR A 200 -6.71 -13.79 -33.06
C THR A 200 -5.71 -14.38 -32.08
N GLY A 201 -4.48 -14.70 -32.54
CA GLY A 201 -3.41 -15.22 -31.67
C GLY A 201 -3.54 -16.70 -31.27
N LEU A 202 -4.55 -17.40 -31.77
CA LEU A 202 -4.70 -18.84 -31.50
C LEU A 202 -3.89 -19.68 -32.50
N SER A 203 -3.22 -20.71 -31.96
CA SER A 203 -2.53 -21.72 -32.78
C SER A 203 -3.52 -22.44 -33.68
N GLU A 204 -3.04 -22.88 -34.84
CA GLU A 204 -3.81 -23.64 -35.85
C GLU A 204 -4.48 -24.91 -35.30
N GLU A 205 -4.09 -25.37 -34.11
CA GLU A 205 -4.60 -26.61 -33.49
C GLU A 205 -5.99 -26.46 -32.85
N GLU A 206 -6.43 -25.26 -32.54
CA GLU A 206 -7.72 -25.10 -31.84
C GLU A 206 -8.91 -24.69 -32.68
N ASP A 207 -8.75 -24.15 -33.92
CA ASP A 207 -9.92 -23.87 -34.81
C ASP A 207 -9.58 -23.15 -36.14
N GLY A 208 -8.39 -23.34 -36.70
CA GLY A 208 -7.92 -22.56 -37.85
C GLY A 208 -7.79 -21.09 -37.51
N MET A 209 -6.77 -20.36 -38.00
CA MET A 209 -6.57 -18.97 -37.65
C MET A 209 -7.87 -18.15 -37.82
N LYS A 210 -8.63 -18.00 -36.74
CA LYS A 210 -9.77 -17.09 -36.71
C LYS A 210 -9.21 -15.66 -36.83
N GLN A 211 -9.80 -14.91 -37.72
CA GLN A 211 -9.51 -13.49 -37.87
C GLN A 211 -10.63 -12.67 -37.19
N SER A 212 -10.29 -11.51 -36.68
CA SER A 212 -11.28 -10.57 -36.20
C SER A 212 -12.26 -10.17 -37.30
N GLU A 213 -13.54 -10.12 -36.95
CA GLU A 213 -14.61 -9.60 -37.81
C GLU A 213 -14.72 -8.08 -37.76
N GLY A 214 -13.86 -7.41 -37.00
CA GLY A 214 -13.83 -5.97 -36.84
C GLY A 214 -14.26 -5.51 -35.43
N THR A 215 -14.30 -4.23 -35.25
CA THR A 215 -14.62 -3.58 -33.98
C THR A 215 -16.12 -3.48 -33.72
N ASN A 216 -16.47 -3.35 -32.43
CA ASN A 216 -17.83 -3.04 -31.97
C ASN A 216 -17.84 -1.66 -31.28
N THR A 217 -18.86 -0.84 -31.56
CA THR A 217 -19.05 0.39 -30.80
C THR A 217 -19.59 0.07 -29.41
N VAL A 218 -18.89 0.53 -28.37
CA VAL A 218 -19.32 0.42 -26.98
C VAL A 218 -19.27 1.82 -26.30
N TYR A 219 -20.08 2.00 -25.29
CA TYR A 219 -20.07 3.20 -24.46
C TYR A 219 -19.46 2.90 -23.10
N LEU A 220 -18.54 3.74 -22.63
CA LEU A 220 -18.02 3.70 -21.27
C LEU A 220 -18.42 4.98 -20.51
N SER A 221 -18.89 4.80 -19.28
CA SER A 221 -18.99 5.87 -18.29
C SER A 221 -17.59 6.40 -17.97
N SER A 222 -17.48 7.64 -17.49
CA SER A 222 -16.20 8.20 -17.07
C SER A 222 -15.61 7.42 -15.88
N TYR A 223 -14.30 7.24 -15.90
CA TYR A 223 -13.56 6.58 -14.83
C TYR A 223 -12.15 7.14 -14.73
N TYR A 224 -11.54 6.97 -13.58
CA TYR A 224 -10.11 7.20 -13.41
C TYR A 224 -9.36 5.89 -13.62
N ILE A 225 -8.17 5.95 -14.22
CA ILE A 225 -7.23 4.82 -14.33
C ILE A 225 -5.87 5.26 -13.80
N ASP A 226 -5.14 4.36 -13.15
CA ASP A 226 -3.76 4.63 -12.74
C ASP A 226 -2.92 5.02 -13.96
N LYS A 227 -2.21 6.14 -13.85
CA LYS A 227 -1.34 6.66 -14.90
C LYS A 227 -0.21 5.69 -15.24
N TYR A 228 0.25 4.97 -14.22
CA TYR A 228 1.34 4.00 -14.26
C TYR A 228 0.85 2.61 -13.80
N GLU A 229 1.64 1.58 -14.09
CA GLU A 229 1.47 0.28 -13.45
C GLU A 229 1.68 0.41 -11.94
N VAL A 230 1.08 -0.47 -11.15
CA VAL A 230 1.32 -0.50 -9.70
C VAL A 230 2.78 -0.86 -9.45
N SER A 231 3.47 -0.01 -8.68
CA SER A 231 4.88 -0.19 -8.37
C SER A 231 5.13 -1.11 -7.17
N ASN A 232 6.36 -1.59 -7.02
CA ASN A 232 6.81 -2.36 -5.86
C ASN A 232 6.56 -1.61 -4.54
N SER A 233 6.85 -0.30 -4.49
CA SER A 233 6.62 0.50 -3.29
C SER A 233 5.14 0.61 -2.91
N GLN A 234 4.26 0.80 -3.90
CA GLN A 234 2.82 0.84 -3.66
C GLN A 234 2.27 -0.50 -3.17
N TYR A 235 2.69 -1.60 -3.81
CA TYR A 235 2.25 -2.93 -3.40
C TYR A 235 2.74 -3.27 -2.00
N LYS A 236 3.96 -2.84 -1.65
CA LYS A 236 4.53 -3.03 -0.32
C LYS A 236 3.72 -2.33 0.77
N LEU A 237 3.14 -1.16 0.54
CA LEU A 237 2.23 -0.50 1.49
C LEU A 237 1.04 -1.40 1.84
N CYS A 238 0.44 -2.06 0.85
CA CYS A 238 -0.65 -3.00 1.08
C CYS A 238 -0.19 -4.25 1.86
N GLN A 239 1.01 -4.75 1.57
CA GLN A 239 1.60 -5.87 2.31
C GLN A 239 1.89 -5.47 3.78
N ASP A 240 2.49 -4.31 4.00
CA ASP A 240 2.83 -3.79 5.33
C ASP A 240 1.56 -3.48 6.15
N ALA A 241 0.45 -3.12 5.48
CA ALA A 241 -0.89 -3.04 6.09
C ALA A 241 -1.48 -4.41 6.45
N GLY A 242 -0.84 -5.52 6.06
CA GLY A 242 -1.27 -6.89 6.34
C GLY A 242 -2.49 -7.34 5.53
N VAL A 243 -2.77 -6.67 4.39
CA VAL A 243 -3.89 -7.00 3.49
C VAL A 243 -3.41 -7.80 2.29
N CYS A 244 -2.34 -7.34 1.63
CA CYS A 244 -1.74 -8.07 0.52
C CYS A 244 -0.73 -9.10 1.02
N THR A 245 -0.63 -10.22 0.32
CA THR A 245 0.42 -11.21 0.55
C THR A 245 1.65 -10.88 -0.29
N GLU A 246 2.82 -11.36 0.13
CA GLU A 246 4.06 -11.22 -0.62
C GLU A 246 3.92 -11.77 -2.06
N PRO A 247 4.58 -11.15 -3.06
CA PRO A 247 4.66 -11.73 -4.40
C PRO A 247 5.24 -13.16 -4.36
N TYR A 248 4.94 -13.97 -5.36
CA TYR A 248 5.42 -15.36 -5.40
C TYR A 248 6.96 -15.47 -5.43
N ASP A 249 7.62 -14.53 -6.10
CA ASP A 249 9.06 -14.39 -6.14
C ASP A 249 9.44 -12.92 -5.91
N VAL A 250 10.58 -12.69 -5.30
CA VAL A 250 11.12 -11.35 -5.00
C VAL A 250 12.23 -10.93 -5.97
N THR A 251 12.48 -11.73 -6.99
CA THR A 251 13.50 -11.51 -8.03
C THR A 251 12.88 -11.06 -9.34
N SER A 252 13.66 -10.46 -10.23
CA SER A 252 13.37 -10.36 -11.64
C SER A 252 14.43 -11.15 -12.42
N ILE A 253 14.43 -11.08 -13.74
CA ILE A 253 15.43 -11.82 -14.55
C ILE A 253 16.85 -11.31 -14.24
N MET A 254 17.04 -10.01 -14.13
CA MET A 254 18.35 -9.39 -13.91
C MET A 254 18.62 -9.05 -12.43
N TYR A 255 17.58 -8.87 -11.59
CA TYR A 255 17.72 -8.29 -10.25
C TYR A 255 17.31 -9.29 -9.16
N GLN A 256 18.31 -9.83 -8.43
CA GLN A 256 18.14 -10.89 -7.43
C GLN A 256 17.32 -10.49 -6.18
N ASN A 257 17.20 -9.22 -5.88
CA ASN A 257 16.41 -8.70 -4.76
C ASN A 257 15.53 -7.55 -5.27
N TYR A 258 14.72 -7.84 -6.28
CA TYR A 258 13.95 -6.84 -7.00
C TYR A 258 12.87 -6.19 -6.13
N TYR A 259 12.01 -6.99 -5.49
CA TYR A 259 10.87 -6.49 -4.72
C TYR A 259 11.27 -5.76 -3.42
N ASN A 260 12.28 -6.28 -2.73
CA ASN A 260 12.69 -5.76 -1.41
C ASN A 260 13.80 -4.70 -1.47
N ASN A 261 14.25 -4.29 -2.65
CA ASN A 261 15.30 -3.29 -2.81
C ASN A 261 14.71 -1.94 -3.21
N SER A 262 14.97 -0.90 -2.40
CA SER A 262 14.52 0.47 -2.63
C SER A 262 14.93 1.07 -3.98
N THR A 263 16.00 0.57 -4.60
CA THR A 263 16.41 0.97 -5.97
C THR A 263 15.33 0.67 -7.00
N TYR A 264 14.55 -0.39 -6.80
CA TYR A 264 13.47 -0.81 -7.69
C TYR A 264 12.08 -0.48 -7.14
N ALA A 265 11.99 0.41 -6.16
CA ALA A 265 10.73 0.84 -5.56
C ALA A 265 9.72 1.40 -6.58
N GLY A 266 10.20 2.14 -7.59
CA GLY A 266 9.43 2.69 -8.70
C GLY A 266 9.30 1.78 -9.93
N PHE A 267 9.65 0.51 -9.83
CA PHE A 267 9.47 -0.49 -10.89
C PHE A 267 8.16 -1.24 -10.69
N PRO A 268 7.55 -1.83 -11.74
CA PRO A 268 6.25 -2.47 -11.62
C PRO A 268 6.30 -3.70 -10.71
N ILE A 269 5.26 -3.91 -9.92
CA ILE A 269 5.11 -5.18 -9.21
C ILE A 269 4.90 -6.32 -10.20
N ILE A 270 5.62 -7.42 -10.01
CA ILE A 270 5.55 -8.65 -10.80
C ILE A 270 5.35 -9.86 -9.88
N TRP A 271 5.16 -11.05 -10.44
CA TRP A 271 4.93 -12.29 -9.68
C TRP A 271 3.64 -12.26 -8.83
N VAL A 272 2.65 -11.50 -9.25
CA VAL A 272 1.35 -11.39 -8.58
C VAL A 272 0.26 -12.08 -9.38
N SER A 273 -0.61 -12.80 -8.69
CA SER A 273 -1.81 -13.42 -9.26
C SER A 273 -2.92 -12.39 -9.45
N TYR A 274 -3.94 -12.76 -10.27
CA TYR A 274 -5.15 -11.95 -10.39
C TYR A 274 -5.78 -11.62 -9.03
N ASN A 275 -5.88 -12.60 -8.12
CA ASN A 275 -6.47 -12.38 -6.81
C ASN A 275 -5.65 -11.41 -5.96
N GLN A 276 -4.31 -11.47 -6.03
CA GLN A 276 -3.43 -10.53 -5.33
C GLN A 276 -3.58 -9.12 -5.91
N ALA A 277 -3.65 -8.98 -7.24
CA ALA A 277 -3.87 -7.71 -7.92
C ALA A 277 -5.24 -7.11 -7.58
N ALA A 278 -6.31 -7.90 -7.61
CA ALA A 278 -7.66 -7.48 -7.23
C ALA A 278 -7.73 -7.06 -5.75
N THR A 279 -7.06 -7.80 -4.85
CA THR A 279 -6.97 -7.46 -3.42
C THR A 279 -6.28 -6.11 -3.21
N PHE A 280 -5.18 -5.86 -3.91
CA PHE A 280 -4.50 -4.56 -3.85
C PHE A 280 -5.43 -3.42 -4.32
N CYS A 281 -6.03 -3.56 -5.51
CA CYS A 281 -6.93 -2.52 -6.01
C CYS A 281 -8.10 -2.26 -5.05
N GLN A 282 -8.69 -3.30 -4.48
CA GLN A 282 -9.78 -3.16 -3.50
C GLN A 282 -9.30 -2.46 -2.22
N TRP A 283 -8.11 -2.81 -1.71
CA TRP A 283 -7.51 -2.14 -0.57
C TRP A 283 -7.28 -0.64 -0.83
N ALA A 284 -6.85 -0.29 -2.06
CA ALA A 284 -6.65 1.08 -2.50
C ALA A 284 -7.97 1.83 -2.83
N GLY A 285 -9.14 1.25 -2.56
CA GLY A 285 -10.45 1.85 -2.90
C GLY A 285 -10.77 1.85 -4.39
N LYS A 286 -10.14 0.97 -5.16
CA LYS A 286 -10.20 0.83 -6.61
C LYS A 286 -10.64 -0.58 -7.02
N LYS A 287 -10.58 -0.88 -8.30
CA LYS A 287 -10.76 -2.23 -8.87
C LYS A 287 -9.83 -2.43 -10.07
N LEU A 288 -9.63 -3.67 -10.48
CA LEU A 288 -8.98 -3.95 -11.77
C LEU A 288 -9.84 -3.39 -12.93
N PRO A 289 -9.22 -2.90 -14.01
CA PRO A 289 -9.96 -2.45 -15.19
C PRO A 289 -10.70 -3.62 -15.85
N THR A 290 -11.88 -3.37 -16.39
CA THR A 290 -12.39 -4.26 -17.44
C THR A 290 -11.50 -4.17 -18.67
N GLU A 291 -11.51 -5.18 -19.51
CA GLU A 291 -10.75 -5.14 -20.77
C GLU A 291 -11.11 -3.94 -21.64
N ALA A 292 -12.38 -3.58 -21.72
CA ALA A 292 -12.83 -2.41 -22.46
C ALA A 292 -12.32 -1.09 -21.87
N GLN A 293 -12.27 -0.97 -20.54
CA GLN A 293 -11.66 0.19 -19.87
C GLN A 293 -10.17 0.29 -20.17
N TRP A 294 -9.46 -0.82 -20.05
CA TRP A 294 -8.04 -0.88 -20.37
C TRP A 294 -7.76 -0.45 -21.81
N GLU A 295 -8.49 -1.01 -22.77
CA GLU A 295 -8.33 -0.73 -24.19
C GLU A 295 -8.65 0.73 -24.54
N ARG A 296 -9.73 1.28 -23.96
CA ARG A 296 -10.09 2.70 -24.12
C ARG A 296 -9.01 3.64 -23.60
N ALA A 297 -8.37 3.29 -22.47
CA ALA A 297 -7.25 4.04 -21.92
C ALA A 297 -6.03 3.98 -22.84
N ALA A 298 -5.75 2.83 -23.43
CA ALA A 298 -4.62 2.61 -24.33
C ALA A 298 -4.76 3.36 -25.66
N ARG A 299 -5.91 3.24 -26.34
CA ARG A 299 -6.07 3.76 -27.71
C ARG A 299 -6.82 5.10 -27.83
N GLY A 300 -7.53 5.51 -26.78
CA GLY A 300 -8.42 6.66 -26.91
C GLY A 300 -9.74 6.32 -27.58
N LYS A 301 -10.35 7.29 -28.31
CA LYS A 301 -11.65 7.12 -28.98
C LYS A 301 -11.53 6.43 -30.35
N THR A 302 -10.42 6.61 -31.01
CA THR A 302 -10.20 6.14 -32.39
C THR A 302 -9.28 4.93 -32.39
N MET A 303 -9.42 4.11 -33.42
CA MET A 303 -8.54 3.00 -33.66
C MET A 303 -7.09 3.48 -33.81
N ARG A 304 -6.17 2.78 -33.13
CA ARG A 304 -4.71 2.96 -33.20
C ARG A 304 -4.04 1.62 -32.99
N THR A 305 -2.99 1.37 -33.70
CA THR A 305 -2.20 0.16 -33.53
C THR A 305 -1.49 0.16 -32.17
N TYR A 306 -0.83 1.26 -31.82
CA TYR A 306 -0.11 1.43 -30.55
C TYR A 306 -0.65 2.63 -29.79
N PRO A 307 -0.38 2.77 -28.49
CA PRO A 307 -0.84 3.92 -27.71
C PRO A 307 -0.44 5.27 -28.31
N TRP A 308 0.74 5.40 -28.87
CA TRP A 308 1.25 6.63 -29.49
C TRP A 308 0.74 6.84 -30.93
N GLY A 309 0.20 5.82 -31.60
CA GLY A 309 -0.31 5.91 -32.99
C GLY A 309 -0.08 4.64 -33.79
N ASP A 310 0.05 4.79 -35.11
CA ASP A 310 0.24 3.65 -36.02
C ASP A 310 1.70 3.47 -36.47
N GLN A 311 2.62 4.28 -35.95
CA GLN A 311 4.03 4.20 -36.28
C GLN A 311 4.64 2.93 -35.64
N ASP A 312 5.35 2.13 -36.48
CA ASP A 312 6.03 0.92 -36.00
C ASP A 312 7.09 1.27 -34.94
N PRO A 313 7.08 0.62 -33.77
CA PRO A 313 8.06 0.89 -32.71
C PRO A 313 9.51 0.65 -33.16
N ALA A 314 9.75 -0.19 -34.19
CA ALA A 314 11.08 -0.43 -34.72
C ALA A 314 11.61 0.73 -35.58
N ASP A 315 10.75 1.57 -36.15
CA ASP A 315 11.14 2.70 -36.99
C ASP A 315 11.63 3.89 -36.18
N ASN A 316 11.37 3.91 -34.87
CA ASN A 316 11.79 4.98 -33.97
C ASN A 316 13.06 4.54 -33.22
N ILE A 317 14.22 4.75 -33.85
CA ILE A 317 15.55 4.27 -33.43
C ILE A 317 16.02 4.90 -32.10
N GLU A 318 15.38 5.95 -31.63
CA GLU A 318 15.56 6.45 -30.28
C GLU A 318 14.73 5.59 -29.32
N ALA A 319 15.32 4.50 -28.87
CA ALA A 319 14.76 3.43 -28.02
C ALA A 319 14.15 3.86 -26.67
N THR A 320 13.51 5.02 -26.62
CA THR A 320 13.00 5.65 -25.40
C THR A 320 11.50 5.51 -25.19
N GLN A 321 10.78 4.88 -26.13
CA GLN A 321 9.31 4.94 -26.14
C GLN A 321 8.63 3.76 -25.44
N VAL A 322 9.16 2.54 -25.62
CA VAL A 322 8.51 1.32 -25.16
C VAL A 322 9.50 0.21 -24.83
N ASN A 323 9.29 -0.48 -23.74
CA ASN A 323 10.08 -1.65 -23.34
C ASN A 323 9.43 -2.94 -23.86
N TYR A 324 9.94 -3.47 -24.98
CA TYR A 324 9.46 -4.67 -25.65
C TYR A 324 10.63 -5.44 -26.28
N SER A 325 10.40 -6.62 -26.81
CA SER A 325 11.39 -7.44 -27.54
C SER A 325 12.73 -7.61 -26.81
N ALA A 326 12.68 -7.66 -25.47
CA ALA A 326 13.83 -7.79 -24.58
C ALA A 326 14.91 -6.69 -24.76
N LEU A 327 14.53 -5.48 -25.22
CA LEU A 327 15.47 -4.38 -25.51
C LEU A 327 16.31 -4.00 -24.29
N PHE A 328 15.74 -4.02 -23.09
CA PHE A 328 16.43 -3.69 -21.85
C PHE A 328 16.76 -4.93 -21.00
N GLY A 329 16.38 -6.12 -21.44
CA GLY A 329 16.66 -7.39 -20.78
C GLY A 329 15.81 -7.66 -19.53
N ASP A 330 15.04 -6.68 -19.05
CA ASP A 330 14.13 -6.77 -17.89
C ASP A 330 13.12 -5.60 -17.90
N VAL A 331 12.26 -5.53 -16.89
CA VAL A 331 11.34 -4.42 -16.63
C VAL A 331 12.08 -3.11 -16.39
N THR A 332 11.44 -1.99 -16.73
CA THR A 332 11.91 -0.62 -16.47
C THR A 332 11.02 0.05 -15.41
N SER A 333 11.43 1.24 -14.94
CA SER A 333 10.57 2.06 -14.05
C SER A 333 9.21 2.32 -14.69
N VAL A 334 8.14 2.30 -13.89
CA VAL A 334 6.77 2.59 -14.34
C VAL A 334 6.61 4.00 -14.96
N MET A 335 7.53 4.91 -14.66
CA MET A 335 7.55 6.29 -15.17
C MET A 335 8.40 6.44 -16.43
N TRP A 336 8.97 5.36 -16.94
CA TRP A 336 9.80 5.39 -18.14
C TRP A 336 8.94 5.36 -19.41
N GLY A 337 9.42 5.92 -20.52
CA GLY A 337 8.75 5.85 -21.82
C GLY A 337 7.76 6.99 -22.10
N GLU A 338 8.17 8.24 -21.85
CA GLU A 338 7.32 9.43 -22.05
C GLU A 338 6.73 9.56 -23.46
N ASP A 339 7.46 9.12 -24.49
CA ASP A 339 7.02 9.20 -25.89
C ASP A 339 6.05 8.04 -26.27
N GLY A 340 5.96 6.98 -25.46
CA GLY A 340 5.06 5.85 -25.62
C GLY A 340 3.69 6.02 -24.97
N VAL A 341 3.40 7.21 -24.46
CA VAL A 341 2.20 7.50 -23.68
C VAL A 341 0.95 7.46 -24.55
N SER A 342 -0.14 6.94 -23.99
CA SER A 342 -1.44 6.91 -24.66
C SER A 342 -2.01 8.31 -24.90
N PRO A 343 -3.02 8.48 -25.78
CA PRO A 343 -3.64 9.79 -26.03
C PRO A 343 -4.32 10.38 -24.80
N ASN A 344 -4.54 9.55 -23.79
CA ASN A 344 -5.09 9.98 -22.49
C ASN A 344 -4.00 10.31 -21.46
N GLY A 345 -2.73 10.13 -21.77
CA GLY A 345 -1.62 10.38 -20.84
C GLY A 345 -1.28 9.20 -19.92
N VAL A 346 -1.67 7.98 -20.28
CA VAL A 346 -1.38 6.75 -19.53
C VAL A 346 -0.11 6.10 -20.05
N TYR A 347 0.83 5.77 -19.16
CA TYR A 347 2.13 5.18 -19.47
C TYR A 347 2.05 3.67 -19.62
N ASN A 348 3.00 3.10 -20.37
CA ASN A 348 3.25 1.66 -20.49
C ASN A 348 2.00 0.83 -20.87
N MET A 349 1.09 1.42 -21.65
CA MET A 349 -0.05 0.67 -22.21
C MET A 349 0.38 -0.27 -23.36
N ALA A 350 1.70 -0.40 -23.60
CA ALA A 350 2.35 -1.31 -24.52
C ALA A 350 3.72 -1.69 -23.94
N GLY A 351 3.99 -2.97 -23.74
CA GLY A 351 5.27 -3.45 -23.20
C GLY A 351 5.41 -3.27 -21.68
N ASN A 352 6.62 -3.28 -21.18
CA ASN A 352 7.04 -3.32 -19.78
C ASN A 352 6.49 -4.55 -19.06
N VAL A 353 5.29 -4.50 -18.45
CA VAL A 353 4.61 -5.71 -17.94
C VAL A 353 3.23 -5.87 -18.58
N ALA A 354 2.86 -7.11 -18.85
CA ALA A 354 1.48 -7.45 -19.17
C ALA A 354 0.59 -7.21 -17.94
N GLU A 355 -0.68 -6.90 -18.15
CA GLU A 355 -1.55 -6.43 -17.08
C GLU A 355 -2.82 -7.26 -16.93
N TRP A 356 -3.12 -7.64 -15.68
CA TRP A 356 -4.38 -8.27 -15.33
C TRP A 356 -5.57 -7.33 -15.58
N THR A 357 -6.64 -7.87 -16.19
CA THR A 357 -7.95 -7.22 -16.26
C THR A 357 -9.01 -8.03 -15.51
N ASP A 358 -10.13 -7.40 -15.18
CA ASP A 358 -11.27 -8.09 -14.51
C ASP A 358 -12.19 -8.84 -15.49
N THR A 359 -11.79 -9.00 -16.73
CA THR A 359 -12.61 -9.64 -17.77
C THR A 359 -12.22 -11.10 -17.92
N TRP A 360 -13.23 -11.99 -17.96
CA TRP A 360 -13.03 -13.38 -18.33
C TRP A 360 -12.72 -13.51 -19.82
N HIS A 361 -11.73 -14.34 -20.13
CA HIS A 361 -11.38 -14.59 -21.52
C HIS A 361 -12.44 -15.47 -22.20
N ASN A 362 -13.01 -14.93 -23.28
CA ASN A 362 -13.80 -15.68 -24.23
C ASN A 362 -13.53 -15.12 -25.62
N ILE A 363 -13.14 -15.97 -26.54
CA ILE A 363 -12.73 -15.56 -27.88
C ILE A 363 -13.91 -14.95 -28.65
N ASP A 364 -15.07 -15.54 -28.53
CA ASP A 364 -16.24 -15.12 -29.30
C ASP A 364 -16.77 -13.76 -28.89
N SER A 365 -16.56 -13.36 -27.62
CA SER A 365 -17.04 -12.08 -27.10
C SER A 365 -16.27 -10.85 -27.59
N TYR A 366 -15.05 -11.02 -28.11
CA TYR A 366 -14.18 -9.91 -28.50
C TYR A 366 -14.00 -9.76 -30.02
N TYR A 367 -13.85 -10.87 -30.71
CA TYR A 367 -13.49 -10.88 -32.14
C TYR A 367 -14.69 -10.95 -33.08
N HIS A 368 -15.89 -11.26 -32.55
CA HIS A 368 -17.11 -11.24 -33.34
C HIS A 368 -17.73 -9.84 -33.42
N LYS A 369 -17.99 -9.39 -34.64
CA LYS A 369 -18.75 -8.18 -34.87
C LYS A 369 -20.22 -8.44 -34.58
N ARG A 370 -20.81 -7.60 -33.78
CA ARG A 370 -22.26 -7.63 -33.51
C ARG A 370 -23.02 -7.24 -34.79
N THR A 371 -24.09 -7.96 -35.03
CA THR A 371 -24.97 -7.72 -36.18
C THR A 371 -26.17 -6.84 -35.83
N ASP A 372 -26.33 -6.50 -34.54
CA ASP A 372 -27.32 -5.55 -34.05
C ASP A 372 -26.66 -4.17 -33.84
N ASP A 373 -27.39 -3.11 -34.10
CA ASP A 373 -26.94 -1.71 -33.91
C ASP A 373 -26.96 -1.26 -32.43
N VAL A 374 -26.92 -2.21 -31.49
CA VAL A 374 -27.00 -1.93 -30.05
C VAL A 374 -25.62 -1.54 -29.51
N VAL A 375 -25.49 -0.33 -28.99
CA VAL A 375 -24.31 0.13 -28.24
C VAL A 375 -24.38 -0.46 -26.83
N VAL A 376 -23.42 -1.33 -26.50
CA VAL A 376 -23.31 -1.91 -25.15
C VAL A 376 -22.70 -0.88 -24.21
N GLN A 377 -23.37 -0.63 -23.07
CA GLN A 377 -22.88 0.29 -22.05
C GLN A 377 -22.05 -0.48 -21.00
N ASP A 378 -20.87 0.08 -20.67
CA ASP A 378 -19.97 -0.40 -19.63
C ASP A 378 -19.75 -1.92 -19.67
N PRO A 379 -19.30 -2.50 -20.81
CA PRO A 379 -19.13 -3.93 -20.93
C PRO A 379 -18.15 -4.47 -19.93
N ILE A 380 -18.56 -5.46 -19.13
CA ILE A 380 -17.71 -6.17 -18.16
C ILE A 380 -17.12 -7.47 -18.75
N GLY A 381 -17.51 -7.81 -19.98
CA GLY A 381 -17.15 -9.07 -20.64
C GLY A 381 -18.11 -10.22 -20.28
N PRO A 382 -17.77 -11.45 -20.67
CA PRO A 382 -18.59 -12.63 -20.39
C PRO A 382 -18.63 -12.93 -18.89
N ALA A 383 -19.73 -13.57 -18.45
CA ALA A 383 -19.92 -13.92 -17.05
C ALA A 383 -18.93 -15.01 -16.56
N ASP A 384 -18.44 -15.84 -17.49
CA ASP A 384 -17.46 -16.89 -17.23
C ASP A 384 -16.53 -17.07 -18.45
N SER A 385 -15.53 -17.91 -18.28
CA SER A 385 -14.63 -18.34 -19.35
C SER A 385 -14.71 -19.85 -19.52
N PRO A 386 -14.86 -20.36 -20.73
CA PRO A 386 -14.80 -21.81 -20.98
C PRO A 386 -13.50 -22.46 -20.47
N THR A 387 -12.40 -21.69 -20.47
CA THR A 387 -11.07 -22.12 -20.01
C THR A 387 -10.73 -21.65 -18.60
N GLN A 388 -11.62 -20.90 -17.94
CA GLN A 388 -11.38 -20.29 -16.62
C GLN A 388 -10.17 -19.35 -16.56
N GLU A 389 -9.89 -18.66 -17.66
CA GLU A 389 -8.79 -17.72 -17.78
C GLU A 389 -9.29 -16.28 -17.76
N LYS A 390 -8.49 -15.37 -17.20
CA LYS A 390 -8.69 -13.92 -17.26
C LYS A 390 -7.90 -13.34 -18.43
N VAL A 391 -8.41 -12.25 -18.99
CA VAL A 391 -7.70 -11.48 -20.01
C VAL A 391 -6.54 -10.71 -19.40
N ILE A 392 -5.39 -10.78 -20.05
CA ILE A 392 -4.24 -9.91 -19.81
C ILE A 392 -3.95 -9.08 -21.06
N ARG A 393 -3.44 -7.86 -20.87
CA ARG A 393 -3.32 -6.85 -21.93
C ARG A 393 -1.95 -6.20 -21.91
N GLY A 394 -1.61 -5.52 -23.03
CA GLY A 394 -0.45 -4.66 -23.18
C GLY A 394 0.82 -5.35 -23.65
N GLY A 395 0.90 -6.67 -23.54
CA GLY A 395 2.17 -7.37 -23.70
C GLY A 395 3.20 -6.94 -22.67
N SER A 396 4.43 -7.37 -22.79
CA SER A 396 5.48 -7.13 -21.81
C SER A 396 6.83 -6.83 -22.46
N TRP A 397 7.86 -6.64 -21.65
CA TRP A 397 9.23 -6.39 -22.13
C TRP A 397 9.82 -7.52 -23.00
N VAL A 398 9.27 -8.74 -22.94
CA VAL A 398 9.69 -9.87 -23.82
C VAL A 398 8.82 -10.01 -25.05
N SER A 399 7.65 -9.36 -25.10
CA SER A 399 6.67 -9.51 -26.18
C SER A 399 7.17 -8.90 -27.50
N LEU A 400 6.75 -9.48 -28.60
CA LEU A 400 7.01 -8.95 -29.93
C LEU A 400 6.09 -7.77 -30.25
N LYS A 401 6.41 -6.99 -31.28
CA LYS A 401 5.66 -5.78 -31.63
C LYS A 401 4.16 -6.01 -31.86
N ASP A 402 3.79 -7.14 -32.44
CA ASP A 402 2.39 -7.47 -32.73
C ASP A 402 1.60 -7.84 -31.45
N GLU A 403 2.30 -8.19 -30.37
CA GLU A 403 1.74 -8.54 -29.06
C GLU A 403 1.57 -7.35 -28.12
N ILE A 404 2.12 -6.18 -28.48
CA ILE A 404 2.01 -4.93 -27.70
C ILE A 404 1.05 -3.92 -28.33
N THR A 405 0.23 -4.33 -29.30
CA THR A 405 -0.79 -3.46 -29.90
C THR A 405 -1.91 -3.17 -28.91
N THR A 406 -2.64 -2.07 -29.12
CA THR A 406 -3.76 -1.67 -28.24
C THR A 406 -4.91 -2.68 -28.26
N TYR A 407 -4.94 -3.60 -29.19
CA TYR A 407 -5.93 -4.67 -29.36
C TYR A 407 -5.35 -6.07 -29.18
N ALA A 408 -4.04 -6.20 -28.98
CA ALA A 408 -3.44 -7.49 -28.65
C ALA A 408 -3.98 -8.01 -27.30
N ARG A 409 -4.23 -9.29 -27.26
CA ARG A 409 -4.94 -9.96 -26.20
C ARG A 409 -4.21 -11.24 -25.81
N ASP A 410 -4.03 -11.45 -24.52
CA ASP A 410 -3.52 -12.70 -23.98
C ASP A 410 -4.38 -13.13 -22.79
N LYS A 411 -4.11 -14.28 -22.20
CA LYS A 411 -4.90 -14.89 -21.16
C LYS A 411 -4.06 -15.68 -20.17
N ALA A 412 -4.51 -15.74 -18.94
CA ALA A 412 -3.89 -16.58 -17.92
C ALA A 412 -4.90 -17.05 -16.86
N PHE A 413 -4.64 -18.20 -16.24
CA PHE A 413 -5.40 -18.64 -15.07
C PHE A 413 -5.26 -17.66 -13.91
N PRO A 414 -6.31 -17.39 -13.11
CA PRO A 414 -6.28 -16.41 -12.02
C PRO A 414 -5.21 -16.63 -10.95
N ASN A 415 -4.68 -17.83 -10.81
CA ASN A 415 -3.60 -18.17 -9.89
C ASN A 415 -2.20 -18.10 -10.53
N TYR A 416 -2.12 -17.77 -11.82
CA TYR A 416 -0.86 -17.65 -12.53
C TYR A 416 -0.06 -16.43 -12.03
N ARG A 417 1.26 -16.55 -12.00
CA ARG A 417 2.19 -15.51 -11.56
C ARG A 417 3.43 -15.59 -12.40
N TYR A 418 3.89 -14.46 -12.92
CA TYR A 418 5.02 -14.48 -13.85
C TYR A 418 5.89 -13.22 -13.71
N TYR A 419 7.13 -13.31 -14.14
CA TYR A 419 8.15 -12.26 -14.04
C TYR A 419 7.89 -11.03 -14.93
N ASN A 420 6.91 -11.09 -15.80
CA ASN A 420 6.53 -10.03 -16.73
C ASN A 420 5.03 -9.70 -16.68
N LEU A 421 4.37 -10.04 -15.59
CA LEU A 421 2.93 -9.86 -15.38
C LEU A 421 2.67 -9.07 -14.10
N GLY A 422 2.08 -7.89 -14.27
CA GLY A 422 1.69 -6.93 -13.24
C GLY A 422 0.25 -6.49 -13.41
N PHE A 423 -0.07 -5.26 -13.01
CA PHE A 423 -1.42 -4.70 -13.13
C PHE A 423 -1.45 -3.19 -12.87
N ARG A 424 -2.57 -2.57 -13.19
CA ARG A 424 -3.00 -1.23 -12.75
C ARG A 424 -4.46 -1.24 -12.31
N CYS A 425 -4.90 -0.20 -11.61
CA CYS A 425 -6.27 -0.12 -11.10
C CYS A 425 -7.08 0.99 -11.76
N VAL A 426 -8.41 0.88 -11.65
CA VAL A 426 -9.38 1.91 -12.05
C VAL A 426 -10.29 2.29 -10.88
N GLN A 427 -10.83 3.51 -10.92
CA GLN A 427 -11.81 4.00 -9.96
C GLN A 427 -12.97 4.65 -10.71
N PRO A 428 -14.23 4.34 -10.38
CA PRO A 428 -15.37 5.07 -10.94
C PRO A 428 -15.33 6.54 -10.50
N VAL A 429 -15.79 7.44 -11.37
CA VAL A 429 -16.03 8.82 -10.95
C VAL A 429 -17.21 8.80 -9.96
N SER A 430 -16.99 9.28 -8.74
CA SER A 430 -18.06 9.44 -7.75
C SER A 430 -19.13 10.40 -8.29
N GLN A 431 -20.38 9.98 -8.31
CA GLN A 431 -21.51 10.80 -8.69
C GLN A 431 -21.81 11.85 -7.63
#